data_d9a943649596d7656e20bc21b07f99f5
#
_entry.id   d9a943649596d7656e20bc21b07f99f5
#
_cell.length_a   1.000
_cell.length_b   1.000
_cell.length_c   1.000
_cell.angle_alpha   90.00
_cell.angle_beta   90.00
_cell.angle_gamma   90.00
#
_symmetry.space_group_name_H-M   'P 1'
#
loop_
_entity.id
_entity.type
_entity.pdbx_description
1 polymer ?
#
loop_
_entity_poly.entity_id
_entity_poly.type
_entity_poly.pdbx_seq_one_letter_code
_entity_poly.pdbx_strand_id
1 'polypeptide(L)'
;MNTIDLLNNHRSIRRYKSTPVPQELIDRLIEAGARASNTGNMQLYSVIVTQQKENIEALSKLHYGQGSTAPLFLTICADVNRYHHWCRLRGCDEPYGNLLWLLSATVDASLFA
;
A
#
# COMPACT_ATOMS: atom_id res chain seq x y z
N MET A 1 17.01 18.63 -2.70
CA MET A 1 16.36 18.47 -1.37
C MET A 1 17.00 17.24 -0.74
N ASN A 2 17.60 17.38 0.43
CA ASN A 2 18.19 16.25 1.16
C ASN A 2 17.11 15.54 2.01
N THR A 3 17.45 14.39 2.59
CA THR A 3 16.50 13.58 3.38
C THR A 3 15.93 14.33 4.59
N ILE A 4 16.76 15.13 5.26
CA ILE A 4 16.34 15.92 6.44
C ILE A 4 15.32 16.98 6.02
N ASP A 5 15.58 17.67 4.89
CA ASP A 5 14.63 18.65 4.36
C ASP A 5 13.30 17.99 3.99
N LEU A 6 13.33 16.78 3.41
CA LEU A 6 12.14 16.03 3.06
C LEU A 6 11.31 15.69 4.31
N LEU A 7 11.95 15.18 5.36
CA LEU A 7 11.30 14.87 6.63
C LEU A 7 10.70 16.09 7.31
N ASN A 8 11.46 17.21 7.36
CA ASN A 8 11.00 18.45 7.98
C ASN A 8 9.86 19.13 7.22
N ASN A 9 9.77 18.91 5.91
CA ASN A 9 8.69 19.45 5.08
C ASN A 9 7.48 18.51 4.97
N HIS A 10 7.51 17.35 5.61
CA HIS A 10 6.38 16.42 5.60
C HIS A 10 5.13 17.06 6.23
N ARG A 11 3.99 16.89 5.56
CA ARG A 11 2.68 17.33 6.06
C ARG A 11 1.57 16.49 5.45
N SER A 12 0.50 16.29 6.19
CA SER A 12 -0.70 15.63 5.68
C SER A 12 -1.42 16.53 4.68
N ILE A 13 -1.57 16.08 3.45
CA ILE A 13 -2.31 16.78 2.39
C ILE A 13 -3.66 16.07 2.22
N ARG A 14 -4.76 16.84 2.26
CA ARG A 14 -6.12 16.32 2.14
C ARG A 14 -6.92 16.95 1.00
N ARG A 15 -6.28 17.85 0.24
CA ARG A 15 -6.87 18.45 -0.97
C ARG A 15 -5.98 18.09 -2.15
N TYR A 16 -6.56 17.46 -3.14
CA TYR A 16 -5.86 16.90 -4.27
C TYR A 16 -6.23 17.63 -5.55
N LYS A 17 -5.31 17.72 -6.49
CA LYS A 17 -5.58 18.16 -7.86
C LYS A 17 -6.32 17.02 -8.58
N SER A 18 -7.23 17.37 -9.48
CA SER A 18 -7.96 16.39 -10.31
C SER A 18 -7.15 15.87 -11.50
N THR A 19 -5.90 16.31 -11.66
CA THR A 19 -5.04 15.89 -12.76
C THR A 19 -4.78 14.38 -12.66
N PRO A 20 -5.05 13.59 -13.71
CA PRO A 20 -4.78 12.16 -13.71
C PRO A 20 -3.31 11.86 -13.42
N VAL A 21 -3.07 10.78 -12.68
CA VAL A 21 -1.71 10.29 -12.41
C VAL A 21 -1.31 9.32 -13.53
N PRO A 22 -0.21 9.59 -14.26
CA PRO A 22 0.26 8.69 -15.31
C PRO A 22 0.64 7.31 -14.75
N GLN A 23 0.40 6.25 -15.53
CA GLN A 23 0.70 4.87 -15.12
C GLN A 23 2.17 4.70 -14.74
N GLU A 24 3.09 5.27 -15.50
CA GLU A 24 4.53 5.23 -15.20
C GLU A 24 4.85 5.77 -13.79
N LEU A 25 4.17 6.84 -13.36
CA LEU A 25 4.37 7.38 -12.02
C LEU A 25 3.79 6.46 -10.95
N ILE A 26 2.66 5.81 -11.21
CA ILE A 26 2.06 4.82 -10.30
C ILE A 26 3.03 3.64 -10.12
N ASP A 27 3.57 3.11 -11.22
CA ASP A 27 4.51 1.99 -11.20
C ASP A 27 5.77 2.35 -10.40
N ARG A 28 6.32 3.54 -10.58
CA ARG A 28 7.47 4.04 -9.82
C ARG A 28 7.17 4.23 -8.33
N LEU A 29 5.97 4.66 -7.98
CA LEU A 29 5.54 4.77 -6.58
C LEU A 29 5.47 3.40 -5.91
N ILE A 30 4.87 2.42 -6.59
CA ILE A 30 4.78 1.04 -6.10
C ILE A 30 6.18 0.43 -5.97
N GLU A 31 7.05 0.63 -6.94
CA GLU A 31 8.44 0.16 -6.87
C GLU A 31 9.20 0.80 -5.71
N ALA A 32 9.02 2.09 -5.47
CA ALA A 32 9.64 2.79 -4.35
C ALA A 32 9.14 2.25 -3.00
N GLY A 33 7.81 2.04 -2.85
CA GLY A 33 7.23 1.42 -1.66
C GLY A 33 7.75 0.00 -1.42
N ALA A 34 7.93 -0.79 -2.48
CA ALA A 34 8.47 -2.15 -2.39
C ALA A 34 9.94 -2.21 -1.92
N ARG A 35 10.64 -1.07 -1.87
CA ARG A 35 11.99 -0.97 -1.29
C ARG A 35 11.99 -0.85 0.24
N ALA A 36 10.83 -0.65 0.85
CA ALA A 36 10.72 -0.61 2.30
C ALA A 36 11.16 -1.94 2.94
N SER A 37 11.67 -1.85 4.17
CA SER A 37 12.00 -3.04 4.94
C SER A 37 10.75 -3.87 5.20
N ASN A 38 10.87 -5.18 5.13
CA ASN A 38 9.78 -6.11 5.40
C ASN A 38 10.29 -7.39 6.07
N THR A 39 9.39 -8.13 6.68
CA THR A 39 9.71 -9.33 7.44
C THR A 39 10.21 -10.45 6.53
N GLY A 40 11.48 -10.83 6.66
CA GLY A 40 12.08 -11.97 5.95
C GLY A 40 11.97 -11.92 4.43
N ASN A 41 11.84 -10.74 3.83
CA ASN A 41 11.56 -10.53 2.41
C ASN A 41 10.28 -11.21 1.89
N MET A 42 9.32 -11.47 2.78
CA MET A 42 8.06 -12.13 2.44
C MET A 42 7.06 -11.18 1.77
N GLN A 43 7.22 -9.86 1.97
CA GLN A 43 6.37 -8.83 1.37
C GLN A 43 4.88 -9.12 1.63
N LEU A 44 4.49 -9.18 2.90
CA LEU A 44 3.17 -9.60 3.36
C LEU A 44 2.09 -8.52 3.13
N TYR A 45 2.07 -7.93 1.93
CA TYR A 45 1.12 -6.88 1.55
C TYR A 45 0.68 -7.04 0.09
N SER A 46 -0.46 -6.47 -0.21
CA SER A 46 -0.97 -6.28 -1.57
C SER A 46 -1.41 -4.83 -1.74
N VAL A 47 -1.31 -4.31 -2.97
CA VAL A 47 -1.69 -2.94 -3.31
C VAL A 47 -2.80 -2.96 -4.34
N ILE A 48 -3.93 -2.31 -4.02
CA ILE A 48 -5.03 -2.12 -4.94
C ILE A 48 -4.98 -0.69 -5.47
N VAL A 49 -4.83 -0.56 -6.78
CA VAL A 49 -4.79 0.72 -7.49
C VAL A 49 -6.19 1.07 -7.97
N THR A 50 -6.76 2.17 -7.49
CA THR A 50 -8.09 2.62 -7.86
C THR A 50 -8.00 3.99 -8.52
N GLN A 51 -8.46 4.09 -9.79
CA GLN A 51 -8.48 5.33 -10.58
C GLN A 51 -9.88 5.69 -11.07
N GLN A 52 -10.82 4.74 -11.02
CA GLN A 52 -12.21 5.00 -11.41
C GLN A 52 -12.90 5.87 -10.37
N LYS A 53 -13.50 6.96 -10.83
CA LYS A 53 -14.09 7.99 -9.97
C LYS A 53 -15.15 7.43 -9.01
N GLU A 54 -16.02 6.57 -9.51
CA GLU A 54 -17.11 5.96 -8.72
C GLU A 54 -16.55 5.13 -7.56
N ASN A 55 -15.45 4.40 -7.81
CA ASN A 55 -14.78 3.58 -6.80
C ASN A 55 -14.05 4.46 -5.78
N ILE A 56 -13.40 5.55 -6.22
CA ILE A 56 -12.77 6.54 -5.33
C ILE A 56 -13.82 7.19 -4.43
N GLU A 57 -14.96 7.59 -4.97
CA GLU A 57 -16.07 8.17 -4.21
C GLU A 57 -16.62 7.18 -3.17
N ALA A 58 -16.75 5.89 -3.55
CA ALA A 58 -17.18 4.85 -2.61
C ALA A 58 -16.17 4.63 -1.47
N LEU A 59 -14.87 4.51 -1.80
CA LEU A 59 -13.80 4.37 -0.82
C LEU A 59 -13.67 5.59 0.11
N SER A 60 -13.81 6.80 -0.45
CA SER A 60 -13.70 8.04 0.33
C SER A 60 -14.72 8.12 1.47
N LYS A 61 -15.91 7.54 1.29
CA LYS A 61 -16.96 7.49 2.34
C LYS A 61 -16.47 6.72 3.58
N LEU A 62 -15.61 5.71 3.41
CA LEU A 62 -15.01 4.96 4.51
C LEU A 62 -13.95 5.78 5.27
N HIS A 63 -13.47 6.87 4.66
CA HIS A 63 -12.48 7.80 5.21
C HIS A 63 -13.08 9.19 5.47
N TYR A 64 -14.33 9.27 5.92
CA TYR A 64 -15.01 10.52 6.24
C TYR A 64 -15.06 11.53 5.07
N GLY A 65 -15.14 11.05 3.83
CA GLY A 65 -15.13 11.87 2.62
C GLY A 65 -13.75 12.38 2.19
N GLN A 66 -12.69 12.06 2.92
CA GLN A 66 -11.34 12.45 2.54
C GLN A 66 -10.89 11.69 1.28
N GLY A 67 -10.19 12.40 0.38
CA GLY A 67 -9.72 11.80 -0.86
C GLY A 67 -10.75 11.72 -1.99
N SER A 68 -11.99 12.18 -1.81
CA SER A 68 -13.03 12.15 -2.87
C SER A 68 -12.64 12.88 -4.16
N THR A 69 -11.72 13.85 -4.07
CA THR A 69 -11.17 14.59 -5.22
C THR A 69 -9.84 14.05 -5.72
N ALA A 70 -9.30 13.00 -5.09
CA ALA A 70 -8.02 12.41 -5.50
C ALA A 70 -8.18 11.71 -6.87
N PRO A 71 -7.20 11.83 -7.78
CA PRO A 71 -7.22 11.14 -9.06
C PRO A 71 -6.78 9.67 -8.96
N LEU A 72 -6.24 9.29 -7.81
CA LEU A 72 -5.71 7.96 -7.52
C LEU A 72 -5.94 7.63 -6.04
N PHE A 73 -6.33 6.39 -5.77
CA PHE A 73 -6.40 5.83 -4.43
C PHE A 73 -5.58 4.54 -4.39
N LEU A 74 -4.63 4.46 -3.46
CA LEU A 74 -3.85 3.24 -3.22
C LEU A 74 -4.32 2.62 -1.91
N THR A 75 -4.91 1.43 -1.97
CA THR A 75 -5.27 0.66 -0.78
C THR A 75 -4.18 -0.37 -0.52
N ILE A 76 -3.42 -0.19 0.56
CA ILE A 76 -2.38 -1.13 0.98
C ILE A 76 -3.00 -2.10 1.97
N CYS A 77 -2.99 -3.39 1.61
CA CYS A 77 -3.60 -4.47 2.37
C CYS A 77 -2.52 -5.28 3.08
N ALA A 78 -2.68 -5.57 4.37
CA ALA A 78 -1.95 -6.63 5.03
C ALA A 78 -2.40 -7.98 4.46
N ASP A 79 -1.53 -8.72 3.79
CA ASP A 79 -1.89 -9.89 2.98
C ASP A 79 -0.97 -11.08 3.22
N VAL A 80 -1.26 -11.84 4.26
CA VAL A 80 -0.58 -13.11 4.56
C VAL A 80 -0.98 -14.19 3.55
N ASN A 81 -2.20 -14.16 3.02
CA ASN A 81 -2.72 -15.18 2.12
C ASN A 81 -1.91 -15.27 0.82
N ARG A 82 -1.39 -14.15 0.33
CA ARG A 82 -0.49 -14.12 -0.83
C ARG A 82 0.75 -14.99 -0.59
N TYR A 83 1.34 -14.92 0.60
CA TYR A 83 2.52 -15.72 0.95
C TYR A 83 2.18 -17.20 1.12
N HIS A 84 1.05 -17.53 1.76
CA HIS A 84 0.55 -18.91 1.82
C HIS A 84 0.33 -19.52 0.42
N HIS A 85 -0.25 -18.74 -0.49
CA HIS A 85 -0.44 -19.17 -1.87
C HIS A 85 0.91 -19.43 -2.57
N TRP A 86 1.87 -18.56 -2.37
CA TRP A 86 3.23 -18.75 -2.89
C TRP A 86 3.89 -20.02 -2.34
N CYS A 87 3.79 -20.28 -1.03
CA CYS A 87 4.31 -21.51 -0.42
C CYS A 87 3.70 -22.77 -1.06
N ARG A 88 2.38 -22.80 -1.23
CA ARG A 88 1.69 -23.90 -1.89
C ARG A 88 2.21 -24.15 -3.31
N LEU A 89 2.37 -23.10 -4.10
CA LEU A 89 2.88 -23.22 -5.47
C LEU A 89 4.33 -23.74 -5.53
N ARG A 90 5.11 -23.54 -4.49
CA ARG A 90 6.51 -23.98 -4.37
C ARG A 90 6.67 -25.31 -3.63
N GLY A 91 5.59 -25.92 -3.14
CA GLY A 91 5.65 -27.14 -2.34
C GLY A 91 6.37 -26.94 -1.00
N CYS A 92 6.38 -25.73 -0.46
CA CYS A 92 6.93 -25.40 0.85
C CYS A 92 5.84 -25.53 1.92
N ASP A 93 6.27 -25.79 3.17
CA ASP A 93 5.35 -25.76 4.30
C ASP A 93 4.73 -24.35 4.46
N GLU A 94 3.42 -24.32 4.67
CA GLU A 94 2.72 -23.07 4.91
C GLU A 94 3.02 -22.58 6.34
N PRO A 95 3.27 -21.27 6.51
CA PRO A 95 3.45 -20.70 7.85
C PRO A 95 2.14 -20.76 8.64
N TYR A 96 2.26 -20.75 9.97
CA TYR A 96 1.11 -20.78 10.85
C TYR A 96 0.28 -19.48 10.73
N GLY A 97 -1.04 -19.62 10.55
CA GLY A 97 -1.98 -18.50 10.58
C GLY A 97 -2.27 -18.05 12.02
N ASN A 98 -1.41 -17.24 12.60
CA ASN A 98 -1.55 -16.73 13.98
C ASN A 98 -1.44 -15.20 14.01
N LEU A 99 -1.66 -14.63 15.20
CA LEU A 99 -1.64 -13.18 15.42
C LEU A 99 -0.31 -12.55 15.03
N LEU A 100 0.81 -13.23 15.22
CA LEU A 100 2.14 -12.72 14.84
C LEU A 100 2.23 -12.42 13.34
N TRP A 101 1.65 -13.29 12.51
CA TRP A 101 1.61 -13.08 11.05
C TRP A 101 0.77 -11.87 10.66
N LEU A 102 -0.37 -11.68 11.32
CA LEU A 102 -1.20 -10.50 11.11
C LEU A 102 -0.46 -9.22 11.50
N LEU A 103 0.23 -9.23 12.65
CA LEU A 103 1.03 -8.08 13.10
C LEU A 103 2.19 -7.80 12.12
N SER A 104 2.92 -8.83 11.70
CA SER A 104 4.01 -8.70 10.72
C SER A 104 3.51 -8.12 9.39
N ALA A 105 2.40 -8.64 8.87
CA ALA A 105 1.80 -8.14 7.64
C ALA A 105 1.31 -6.69 7.78
N THR A 106 0.77 -6.31 8.94
CA THR A 106 0.35 -4.93 9.20
C THR A 106 1.55 -3.99 9.24
N VAL A 107 2.65 -4.39 9.85
CA VAL A 107 3.91 -3.61 9.87
C VAL A 107 4.47 -3.49 8.47
N ASP A 108 4.59 -4.59 7.72
CA ASP A 108 5.10 -4.59 6.34
C ASP A 108 4.25 -3.66 5.44
N ALA A 109 2.93 -3.75 5.53
CA ALA A 109 2.00 -2.88 4.79
C ALA A 109 2.15 -1.40 5.18
N SER A 110 2.36 -1.11 6.46
CA SER A 110 2.54 0.25 6.97
C SER A 110 3.89 0.86 6.55
N LEU A 111 4.93 0.05 6.46
CA LEU A 111 6.25 0.49 5.98
C LEU A 111 6.27 0.73 4.47
N PHE A 112 5.46 -0.04 3.72
CA PHE A 112 5.27 0.19 2.29
C PHE A 112 4.56 1.52 2.03
N ALA A 113 3.54 1.88 2.84
CA ALA A 113 2.71 3.08 2.66
C ALA A 113 3.48 4.39 2.92
#